data_c58ce6757aab36cd3bc161607eed9e93
#
_entry.id   c58ce6757aab36cd3bc161607eed9e93
#
_cell.length_a   1.000
_cell.length_b   1.000
_cell.length_c   1.000
_cell.angle_alpha   90.00
_cell.angle_beta   90.00
_cell.angle_gamma   90.00
#
_symmetry.space_group_name_H-M   'P 1'
#
loop_
_entity.id
_entity.type
_entity.pdbx_description
1 polymer ?
#
loop_
_entity_poly.entity_id
_entity_poly.type
_entity_poly.pdbx_seq_one_letter_code
_entity_poly.pdbx_strand_id
1 'polypeptide(L)'
;MNAAPDDFVQNLRIPDNLLPADGRFGCGPSRIRPEAMAGLAAPTSILGTSHRQAPVKQVVAELRAGLTELYHAPDGYQVALGDGGATLFWDAAACCLVRNRAACGVFGAFSNKFAVELQQSPFLADPAIFSAEPGSVCLPSAVADVDAYCWPHNETSTGARVPVERPEGIDEDDLVLVDGTSAAGAIPVDVSQTDAYYFSAQKNLAADGGM
;
A
#
# COMPACT_ATOMS: atom_id res chain seq x y z
N MET A 1 14.28 25.25 29.80
CA MET A 1 13.21 26.21 30.10
C MET A 1 12.03 25.85 29.21
N ASN A 2 11.00 25.19 29.79
CA ASN A 2 9.76 24.95 29.07
C ASN A 2 9.02 26.29 29.00
N ALA A 3 8.93 26.89 27.82
CA ALA A 3 8.00 27.98 27.57
C ALA A 3 6.58 27.45 27.89
N ALA A 4 5.84 28.13 28.74
CA ALA A 4 4.43 27.84 28.93
C ALA A 4 3.73 27.95 27.57
N PRO A 5 2.75 27.08 27.26
CA PRO A 5 1.98 27.17 26.04
C PRO A 5 1.41 28.59 25.93
N ASP A 6 1.61 29.21 24.78
CA ASP A 6 1.14 30.57 24.52
C ASP A 6 -0.37 30.66 24.81
N ASP A 7 -0.79 31.62 25.63
CA ASP A 7 -2.20 31.86 25.99
C ASP A 7 -3.13 31.90 24.76
N PHE A 8 -2.57 32.30 23.62
CA PHE A 8 -3.27 32.29 22.34
C PHE A 8 -3.74 30.89 21.94
N VAL A 9 -2.90 29.86 22.09
CA VAL A 9 -3.25 28.48 21.70
C VAL A 9 -4.34 27.91 22.62
N GLN A 10 -4.30 28.25 23.91
CA GLN A 10 -5.30 27.78 24.88
C GLN A 10 -6.68 28.41 24.67
N ASN A 11 -6.74 29.61 24.10
CA ASN A 11 -7.97 30.34 23.84
C ASN A 11 -8.45 30.23 22.38
N LEU A 12 -7.73 29.53 21.53
CA LEU A 12 -8.12 29.31 20.14
C LEU A 12 -9.44 28.50 20.09
N ARG A 13 -10.47 29.09 19.54
CA ARG A 13 -11.75 28.42 19.26
C ARG A 13 -11.98 28.35 17.76
N ILE A 14 -12.11 27.14 17.27
CA ILE A 14 -12.51 26.89 15.88
C ILE A 14 -14.04 27.10 15.80
N PRO A 15 -14.55 27.92 14.88
CA PRO A 15 -15.98 28.06 14.66
C PRO A 15 -16.66 26.71 14.39
N ASP A 16 -17.84 26.46 14.96
CA ASP A 16 -18.53 25.17 14.87
C ASP A 16 -18.77 24.71 13.42
N ASN A 17 -18.99 25.65 12.50
CA ASN A 17 -19.19 25.35 11.08
C ASN A 17 -17.89 24.91 10.35
N LEU A 18 -16.74 25.05 10.98
CA LEU A 18 -15.44 24.55 10.49
C LEU A 18 -15.02 23.25 11.19
N LEU A 19 -15.74 22.83 12.21
CA LEU A 19 -15.45 21.55 12.84
C LEU A 19 -15.88 20.40 11.93
N PRO A 20 -15.02 19.37 11.78
CA PRO A 20 -15.38 18.19 11.03
C PRO A 20 -16.48 17.41 11.75
N ALA A 21 -17.39 16.79 10.99
CA ALA A 21 -18.41 15.90 11.56
C ALA A 21 -17.81 14.68 12.27
N ASP A 22 -16.58 14.31 11.92
CA ASP A 22 -15.78 13.25 12.54
C ASP A 22 -14.36 13.77 12.75
N GLY A 23 -13.93 13.87 14.00
CA GLY A 23 -12.63 14.41 14.41
C GLY A 23 -11.48 13.39 14.38
N ARG A 24 -11.66 12.22 13.75
CA ARG A 24 -10.60 11.22 13.63
C ARG A 24 -9.66 11.58 12.48
N PHE A 25 -8.43 11.95 12.79
CA PHE A 25 -7.39 12.36 11.84
C PHE A 25 -6.18 11.41 11.85
N GLY A 26 -6.43 10.11 12.01
CA GLY A 26 -5.38 9.10 11.93
C GLY A 26 -4.91 8.87 10.49
N CYS A 27 -3.73 8.26 10.33
CA CYS A 27 -3.20 7.85 9.03
C CYS A 27 -4.00 6.73 8.34
N GLY A 28 -5.02 6.21 8.97
CA GLY A 28 -5.91 5.14 8.53
C GLY A 28 -6.20 4.13 9.65
N PRO A 29 -7.25 3.29 9.51
CA PRO A 29 -8.13 3.22 8.33
C PRO A 29 -8.93 4.50 8.11
N SER A 30 -9.28 4.74 6.84
CA SER A 30 -10.11 5.87 6.46
C SER A 30 -11.60 5.60 6.76
N ARG A 31 -12.39 6.64 6.75
CA ARG A 31 -13.85 6.51 6.95
C ARG A 31 -14.48 5.85 5.72
N ILE A 32 -15.21 4.76 5.95
CA ILE A 32 -16.06 4.16 4.91
C ILE A 32 -17.19 5.13 4.57
N ARG A 33 -17.50 5.30 3.29
CA ARG A 33 -18.57 6.17 2.84
C ARG A 33 -19.94 5.64 3.30
N PRO A 34 -20.83 6.50 3.83
CA PRO A 34 -22.15 6.07 4.30
C PRO A 34 -22.96 5.36 3.21
N GLU A 35 -22.81 5.77 1.94
CA GLU A 35 -23.53 5.18 0.80
C GLU A 35 -23.10 3.72 0.55
N ALA A 36 -21.81 3.40 0.78
CA ALA A 36 -21.31 2.02 0.67
C ALA A 36 -21.96 1.13 1.75
N MET A 37 -22.03 1.63 2.98
CA MET A 37 -22.71 0.92 4.07
C MET A 37 -24.20 0.75 3.82
N ALA A 38 -24.89 1.78 3.33
CA ALA A 38 -26.30 1.71 2.96
C ALA A 38 -26.52 0.68 1.83
N GLY A 39 -25.63 0.62 0.84
CA GLY A 39 -25.68 -0.38 -0.23
C GLY A 39 -25.58 -1.81 0.29
N LEU A 40 -24.68 -2.06 1.26
CA LEU A 40 -24.56 -3.38 1.89
C LEU A 40 -25.78 -3.76 2.73
N ALA A 41 -26.43 -2.80 3.37
CA ALA A 41 -27.64 -3.01 4.17
C ALA A 41 -28.93 -3.12 3.33
N ALA A 42 -28.89 -2.79 2.04
CA ALA A 42 -30.06 -2.81 1.19
C ALA A 42 -30.61 -4.24 0.95
N PRO A 43 -31.93 -4.41 0.75
CA PRO A 43 -32.49 -5.73 0.41
C PRO A 43 -31.93 -6.34 -0.88
N THR A 44 -31.40 -5.51 -1.77
CA THR A 44 -30.74 -5.91 -3.02
C THR A 44 -29.26 -6.21 -2.86
N SER A 45 -28.75 -6.19 -1.63
CA SER A 45 -27.34 -6.51 -1.33
C SER A 45 -26.96 -7.91 -1.80
N ILE A 46 -25.70 -8.04 -2.22
CA ILE A 46 -25.10 -9.34 -2.58
C ILE A 46 -24.65 -10.17 -1.36
N LEU A 47 -24.80 -9.63 -0.14
CA LEU A 47 -24.45 -10.36 1.08
C LEU A 47 -25.16 -11.71 1.15
N GLY A 48 -24.41 -12.76 1.51
CA GLY A 48 -24.91 -14.14 1.51
C GLY A 48 -25.01 -14.79 0.13
N THR A 49 -24.67 -14.08 -0.95
CA THR A 49 -24.66 -14.63 -2.30
C THR A 49 -23.33 -15.35 -2.56
N SER A 50 -23.39 -16.54 -3.14
CA SER A 50 -22.17 -17.31 -3.48
C SER A 50 -21.29 -16.57 -4.48
N HIS A 51 -19.96 -16.61 -4.25
CA HIS A 51 -18.96 -16.07 -5.16
C HIS A 51 -19.03 -16.65 -6.60
N ARG A 52 -19.71 -17.79 -6.79
CA ARG A 52 -19.91 -18.44 -8.11
C ARG A 52 -21.06 -17.82 -8.89
N GLN A 53 -21.93 -17.05 -8.25
CA GLN A 53 -23.11 -16.45 -8.88
C GLN A 53 -22.77 -15.11 -9.59
N ALA A 54 -23.56 -14.82 -10.61
CA ALA A 54 -23.35 -13.66 -11.48
C ALA A 54 -23.23 -12.31 -10.73
N PRO A 55 -24.07 -11.98 -9.72
CA PRO A 55 -23.97 -10.70 -9.04
C PRO A 55 -22.60 -10.47 -8.37
N VAL A 56 -22.02 -11.50 -7.72
CA VAL A 56 -20.70 -11.38 -7.08
C VAL A 56 -19.60 -11.31 -8.12
N LYS A 57 -19.67 -12.14 -9.16
CA LYS A 57 -18.71 -12.08 -10.28
C LYS A 57 -18.70 -10.73 -10.96
N GLN A 58 -19.89 -10.10 -11.09
CA GLN A 58 -20.01 -8.78 -11.69
C GLN A 58 -19.28 -7.70 -10.85
N VAL A 59 -19.50 -7.69 -9.54
CA VAL A 59 -18.79 -6.75 -8.63
C VAL A 59 -17.28 -6.90 -8.72
N VAL A 60 -16.79 -8.15 -8.76
CA VAL A 60 -15.35 -8.41 -8.91
C VAL A 60 -14.84 -7.93 -10.27
N ALA A 61 -15.60 -8.15 -11.34
CA ALA A 61 -15.22 -7.70 -12.67
C ALA A 61 -15.17 -6.16 -12.76
N GLU A 62 -16.16 -5.47 -12.20
CA GLU A 62 -16.21 -4.00 -12.14
C GLU A 62 -15.05 -3.42 -11.31
N LEU A 63 -14.73 -4.03 -10.16
CA LEU A 63 -13.60 -3.63 -9.34
C LEU A 63 -12.28 -3.76 -10.12
N ARG A 64 -12.08 -4.91 -10.77
CA ARG A 64 -10.86 -5.15 -11.56
C ARG A 64 -10.75 -4.16 -12.73
N ALA A 65 -11.82 -3.95 -13.47
CA ALA A 65 -11.85 -2.99 -14.57
C ALA A 65 -11.58 -1.56 -14.09
N GLY A 66 -12.20 -1.14 -12.99
CA GLY A 66 -11.99 0.18 -12.40
C GLY A 66 -10.56 0.42 -11.92
N LEU A 67 -9.92 -0.59 -11.31
CA LEU A 67 -8.51 -0.48 -10.90
C LEU A 67 -7.57 -0.48 -12.12
N THR A 68 -7.84 -1.30 -13.13
CA THR A 68 -7.09 -1.29 -14.40
C THR A 68 -7.15 0.09 -15.07
N GLU A 69 -8.32 0.71 -15.11
CA GLU A 69 -8.51 2.05 -15.66
C GLU A 69 -7.82 3.13 -14.78
N LEU A 70 -8.00 3.07 -13.45
CA LEU A 70 -7.43 4.03 -12.51
C LEU A 70 -5.91 4.12 -12.61
N TYR A 71 -5.25 2.98 -12.80
CA TYR A 71 -3.79 2.90 -12.88
C TYR A 71 -3.25 2.88 -14.31
N HIS A 72 -4.11 3.01 -15.32
CA HIS A 72 -3.71 2.88 -16.72
C HIS A 72 -2.82 1.65 -16.94
N ALA A 73 -3.20 0.52 -16.31
CA ALA A 73 -2.39 -0.67 -16.30
C ALA A 73 -2.11 -1.17 -17.72
N PRO A 74 -0.84 -1.40 -18.09
CA PRO A 74 -0.49 -1.85 -19.43
C PRO A 74 -1.08 -3.22 -19.78
N ASP A 75 -1.10 -3.55 -21.05
CA ASP A 75 -1.46 -4.89 -21.51
C ASP A 75 -0.57 -5.96 -20.84
N GLY A 76 -1.19 -7.03 -20.37
CA GLY A 76 -0.52 -8.09 -19.62
C GLY A 76 -0.60 -7.95 -18.11
N TYR A 77 -0.87 -6.76 -17.58
CA TYR A 77 -1.10 -6.57 -16.13
C TYR A 77 -2.47 -7.08 -15.71
N GLN A 78 -2.54 -7.63 -14.53
CA GLN A 78 -3.78 -8.14 -13.96
C GLN A 78 -3.98 -7.65 -12.54
N VAL A 79 -5.22 -7.31 -12.20
CA VAL A 79 -5.61 -7.04 -10.82
C VAL A 79 -5.89 -8.36 -10.11
N ALA A 80 -5.04 -8.74 -9.17
CA ALA A 80 -5.25 -9.88 -8.28
C ALA A 80 -5.87 -9.39 -6.95
N LEU A 81 -6.84 -10.12 -6.42
CA LEU A 81 -7.46 -9.85 -5.13
C LEU A 81 -7.01 -10.90 -4.14
N GLY A 82 -6.58 -10.49 -2.95
CA GLY A 82 -6.15 -11.38 -1.87
C GLY A 82 -6.79 -10.99 -0.54
N ASP A 83 -7.06 -11.96 0.33
CA ASP A 83 -7.48 -11.73 1.70
C ASP A 83 -6.24 -11.59 2.62
N GLY A 84 -6.30 -10.75 3.65
CA GLY A 84 -5.20 -10.55 4.62
C GLY A 84 -4.50 -9.21 4.50
N GLY A 85 -4.97 -8.33 3.59
CA GLY A 85 -4.43 -7.00 3.36
C GLY A 85 -3.02 -7.03 2.76
N ALA A 86 -2.34 -5.88 2.73
CA ALA A 86 -1.00 -5.76 2.16
C ALA A 86 0.05 -6.65 2.85
N THR A 87 -0.14 -7.01 4.12
CA THR A 87 0.78 -7.89 4.85
C THR A 87 0.82 -9.30 4.26
N LEU A 88 -0.31 -9.83 3.75
CA LEU A 88 -0.30 -11.13 3.08
C LEU A 88 0.57 -11.12 1.81
N PHE A 89 0.69 -9.96 1.15
CA PHE A 89 1.57 -9.87 0.00
C PHE A 89 3.04 -10.13 0.36
N TRP A 90 3.47 -9.75 1.56
CA TRP A 90 4.84 -10.03 2.03
C TRP A 90 5.13 -11.52 2.09
N ASP A 91 4.18 -12.30 2.68
CA ASP A 91 4.28 -13.77 2.68
C ASP A 91 4.29 -14.33 1.26
N ALA A 92 3.41 -13.82 0.39
CA ALA A 92 3.35 -14.26 -1.01
C ALA A 92 4.64 -13.90 -1.76
N ALA A 93 5.21 -12.72 -1.53
CA ALA A 93 6.48 -12.32 -2.11
C ALA A 93 7.62 -13.24 -1.64
N ALA A 94 7.74 -13.47 -0.34
CA ALA A 94 8.75 -14.35 0.22
C ALA A 94 8.64 -15.79 -0.28
N CYS A 95 7.40 -16.33 -0.39
CA CYS A 95 7.19 -17.73 -0.74
C CYS A 95 7.14 -18.01 -2.25
N CYS A 96 6.80 -17.00 -3.08
CA CYS A 96 6.43 -17.25 -4.47
C CYS A 96 7.12 -16.35 -5.49
N LEU A 97 7.59 -15.16 -5.10
CA LEU A 97 8.12 -14.17 -6.03
C LEU A 97 9.65 -14.03 -5.93
N VAL A 98 10.18 -13.82 -4.72
CA VAL A 98 11.62 -13.77 -4.49
C VAL A 98 12.19 -15.19 -4.62
N ARG A 99 13.16 -15.36 -5.51
CA ARG A 99 13.75 -16.68 -5.78
C ARG A 99 14.97 -16.97 -4.93
N ASN A 100 15.80 -15.95 -4.68
CA ASN A 100 17.03 -16.07 -3.95
C ASN A 100 17.18 -14.97 -2.89
N ARG A 101 17.19 -13.70 -3.31
CA ARG A 101 17.51 -12.57 -2.45
C ARG A 101 16.80 -11.29 -2.91
N ALA A 102 16.32 -10.50 -1.97
CA ALA A 102 15.77 -9.19 -2.26
C ALA A 102 16.74 -8.05 -1.89
N ALA A 103 16.56 -6.88 -2.53
CA ALA A 103 17.11 -5.59 -2.12
C ALA A 103 15.95 -4.71 -1.62
N CYS A 104 16.05 -4.20 -0.38
CA CYS A 104 14.99 -3.48 0.29
C CYS A 104 15.38 -2.03 0.60
N GLY A 105 14.59 -1.07 0.15
CA GLY A 105 14.63 0.31 0.61
C GLY A 105 13.90 0.43 1.95
N VAL A 106 14.63 0.73 3.04
CA VAL A 106 14.13 0.77 4.41
C VAL A 106 14.28 2.18 4.98
N PHE A 107 13.16 2.90 5.11
CA PHE A 107 13.13 4.28 5.62
C PHE A 107 11.93 4.57 6.54
N GLY A 108 11.41 3.49 7.17
CA GLY A 108 10.39 3.56 8.20
C GLY A 108 9.92 2.20 8.66
N ALA A 109 8.83 2.17 9.43
CA ALA A 109 8.38 0.96 10.12
C ALA A 109 7.83 -0.11 9.17
N PHE A 110 7.12 0.28 8.09
CA PHE A 110 6.49 -0.69 7.18
C PHE A 110 7.51 -1.28 6.22
N SER A 111 8.39 -0.48 5.66
CA SER A 111 9.51 -0.96 4.85
C SER A 111 10.42 -1.91 5.64
N ASN A 112 10.69 -1.60 6.92
CA ASN A 112 11.45 -2.49 7.78
C ASN A 112 10.74 -3.82 8.05
N LYS A 113 9.42 -3.81 8.25
CA LYS A 113 8.66 -5.05 8.48
C LYS A 113 8.74 -5.99 7.28
N PHE A 114 8.61 -5.47 6.07
CA PHE A 114 8.75 -6.31 4.88
C PHE A 114 10.16 -6.87 4.74
N ALA A 115 11.20 -6.06 4.98
CA ALA A 115 12.58 -6.53 4.97
C ALA A 115 12.83 -7.64 6.01
N VAL A 116 12.25 -7.50 7.21
CA VAL A 116 12.33 -8.53 8.28
C VAL A 116 11.60 -9.81 7.87
N GLU A 117 10.43 -9.72 7.21
CA GLU A 117 9.71 -10.89 6.70
C GLU A 117 10.57 -11.68 5.71
N LEU A 118 11.21 -11.00 4.77
CA LEU A 118 12.14 -11.63 3.83
C LEU A 118 13.35 -12.25 4.53
N GLN A 119 13.91 -11.57 5.53
CA GLN A 119 15.06 -12.06 6.31
C GLN A 119 14.72 -13.30 7.14
N GLN A 120 13.51 -13.39 7.66
CA GLN A 120 13.05 -14.54 8.46
C GLN A 120 12.67 -15.74 7.60
N SER A 121 12.60 -15.59 6.31
CA SER A 121 12.24 -16.66 5.38
C SER A 121 13.37 -17.71 5.32
N PRO A 122 13.14 -18.97 5.69
CA PRO A 122 14.21 -19.95 5.89
C PRO A 122 14.84 -20.45 4.57
N PHE A 123 14.29 -20.05 3.43
CA PHE A 123 14.73 -20.47 2.09
C PHE A 123 15.28 -19.32 1.24
N LEU A 124 15.30 -18.09 1.77
CA LEU A 124 15.90 -16.93 1.11
C LEU A 124 17.23 -16.56 1.76
N ALA A 125 18.12 -15.96 0.98
CA ALA A 125 19.30 -15.30 1.51
C ALA A 125 18.91 -13.96 2.16
N ASP A 126 19.71 -13.51 3.15
CA ASP A 126 19.47 -12.23 3.83
C ASP A 126 19.36 -11.08 2.82
N PRO A 127 18.32 -10.23 2.93
CA PRO A 127 18.12 -9.13 1.99
C PRO A 127 19.24 -8.10 2.04
N ALA A 128 19.54 -7.48 0.90
CA ALA A 128 20.37 -6.29 0.85
C ALA A 128 19.57 -5.08 1.34
N ILE A 129 20.01 -4.45 2.42
CA ILE A 129 19.28 -3.34 3.04
C ILE A 129 19.87 -2.00 2.63
N PHE A 130 19.05 -1.15 2.04
CA PHE A 130 19.31 0.25 1.75
C PHE A 130 18.50 1.09 2.73
N SER A 131 19.16 1.67 3.73
CA SER A 131 18.46 2.37 4.81
C SER A 131 18.69 3.87 4.80
N ALA A 132 17.69 4.62 5.25
CA ALA A 132 17.77 6.06 5.51
C ALA A 132 17.17 6.39 6.87
N GLU A 133 17.63 7.52 7.46
CA GLU A 133 17.04 8.04 8.70
C GLU A 133 15.57 8.45 8.51
N PRO A 134 14.76 8.41 9.58
CA PRO A 134 13.37 8.84 9.51
C PRO A 134 13.19 10.23 8.89
N GLY A 135 12.30 10.33 7.88
CA GLY A 135 12.08 11.55 7.11
C GLY A 135 12.99 11.71 5.89
N SER A 136 14.00 10.86 5.73
CA SER A 136 14.78 10.69 4.51
C SER A 136 14.35 9.43 3.77
N VAL A 137 14.84 9.26 2.55
CA VAL A 137 14.50 8.12 1.68
C VAL A 137 15.75 7.47 1.11
N CYS A 138 15.67 6.18 0.84
CA CYS A 138 16.71 5.43 0.17
C CYS A 138 16.07 4.36 -0.72
N LEU A 139 16.34 4.43 -2.01
CA LEU A 139 15.91 3.40 -2.97
C LEU A 139 17.01 2.37 -3.15
N PRO A 140 16.66 1.09 -3.36
CA PRO A 140 17.64 0.07 -3.69
C PRO A 140 18.22 0.32 -5.09
N SER A 141 19.51 0.08 -5.25
CA SER A 141 20.21 0.08 -6.53
C SER A 141 20.61 -1.35 -6.90
N ALA A 142 21.03 -1.56 -8.15
CA ALA A 142 21.47 -2.86 -8.63
C ALA A 142 22.56 -3.48 -7.73
N VAL A 143 22.34 -4.72 -7.31
CA VAL A 143 23.24 -5.50 -6.46
C VAL A 143 23.33 -6.91 -7.02
N ALA A 144 24.50 -7.49 -7.01
CA ALA A 144 24.69 -8.89 -7.43
C ALA A 144 23.88 -9.87 -6.57
N ASP A 145 23.43 -10.94 -7.19
CA ASP A 145 22.68 -12.03 -6.54
C ASP A 145 21.31 -11.61 -5.95
N VAL A 146 20.74 -10.49 -6.41
CA VAL A 146 19.41 -10.01 -6.07
C VAL A 146 18.48 -10.23 -7.27
N ASP A 147 17.27 -10.70 -7.02
CA ASP A 147 16.24 -10.95 -8.03
C ASP A 147 14.91 -10.24 -7.74
N ALA A 148 14.83 -9.43 -6.67
CA ALA A 148 13.68 -8.60 -6.35
C ALA A 148 14.07 -7.31 -5.63
N TYR A 149 13.47 -6.19 -6.01
CA TYR A 149 13.71 -4.86 -5.47
C TYR A 149 12.41 -4.34 -4.84
N CYS A 150 12.47 -4.01 -3.53
CA CYS A 150 11.29 -3.78 -2.71
C CYS A 150 11.37 -2.43 -1.97
N TRP A 151 10.33 -1.61 -2.05
CA TRP A 151 10.19 -0.38 -1.25
C TRP A 151 8.76 0.12 -1.19
N PRO A 152 8.37 0.97 -0.21
CA PRO A 152 7.07 1.62 -0.21
C PRO A 152 7.10 2.89 -1.08
N HIS A 153 6.06 3.11 -1.88
CA HIS A 153 5.83 4.38 -2.60
C HIS A 153 5.67 5.55 -1.62
N ASN A 154 4.99 5.30 -0.50
CA ASN A 154 4.89 6.20 0.64
C ASN A 154 5.02 5.41 1.94
N GLU A 155 6.01 5.72 2.75
CA GLU A 155 6.19 5.12 4.07
C GLU A 155 5.26 5.82 5.07
N THR A 156 4.22 5.14 5.51
CA THR A 156 3.17 5.71 6.38
C THR A 156 3.73 6.22 7.71
N SER A 157 4.71 5.54 8.27
CA SER A 157 5.23 5.84 9.61
C SER A 157 6.06 7.12 9.67
N THR A 158 6.62 7.55 8.56
CA THR A 158 7.46 8.74 8.46
C THR A 158 6.88 9.81 7.54
N GLY A 159 5.91 9.45 6.69
CA GLY A 159 5.36 10.31 5.64
C GLY A 159 6.34 10.52 4.46
N ALA A 160 7.41 9.77 4.42
CA ALA A 160 8.40 9.86 3.35
C ALA A 160 7.87 9.22 2.07
N ARG A 161 7.93 9.96 0.98
CA ARG A 161 7.49 9.55 -0.36
C ARG A 161 8.68 9.44 -1.30
N VAL A 162 8.67 8.42 -2.16
CA VAL A 162 9.66 8.21 -3.22
C VAL A 162 8.97 8.06 -4.58
N PRO A 163 9.65 8.38 -5.69
CA PRO A 163 9.17 8.01 -7.02
C PRO A 163 9.13 6.47 -7.16
N VAL A 164 8.26 6.01 -8.05
CA VAL A 164 8.21 4.61 -8.46
C VAL A 164 8.85 4.53 -9.84
N GLU A 165 10.11 4.14 -9.87
CA GLU A 165 10.93 4.03 -11.07
C GLU A 165 11.74 2.74 -10.97
N ARG A 166 11.77 1.96 -12.04
CA ARG A 166 12.58 0.74 -12.10
C ARG A 166 14.06 1.09 -11.91
N PRO A 167 14.78 0.46 -10.98
CA PRO A 167 16.18 0.78 -10.74
C PRO A 167 17.04 0.55 -11.99
N GLU A 168 17.98 1.44 -12.26
CA GLU A 168 18.92 1.30 -13.37
C GLU A 168 19.89 0.14 -13.12
N GLY A 169 20.16 -0.64 -14.17
CA GLY A 169 21.20 -1.70 -14.14
C GLY A 169 20.74 -3.01 -13.50
N ILE A 170 19.46 -3.18 -13.20
CA ILE A 170 18.91 -4.48 -12.81
C ILE A 170 18.59 -5.31 -14.05
N ASP A 171 18.53 -6.62 -13.90
CA ASP A 171 18.21 -7.53 -15.00
C ASP A 171 16.72 -7.43 -15.39
N GLU A 172 16.40 -7.79 -16.63
CA GLU A 172 15.02 -7.74 -17.13
C GLU A 172 14.08 -8.69 -16.38
N ASP A 173 14.62 -9.81 -15.89
CA ASP A 173 13.90 -10.83 -15.12
C ASP A 173 13.82 -10.52 -13.62
N ASP A 174 14.43 -9.45 -13.14
CA ASP A 174 14.35 -9.02 -11.74
C ASP A 174 13.00 -8.34 -11.47
N LEU A 175 12.44 -8.60 -10.30
CA LEU A 175 11.12 -8.09 -9.92
C LEU A 175 11.22 -6.76 -9.16
N VAL A 176 10.32 -5.84 -9.47
CA VAL A 176 10.09 -4.59 -8.73
C VAL A 176 8.76 -4.68 -8.00
N LEU A 177 8.81 -4.75 -6.66
CA LEU A 177 7.68 -4.97 -5.78
C LEU A 177 7.45 -3.73 -4.90
N VAL A 178 6.42 -2.96 -5.18
CA VAL A 178 6.19 -1.66 -4.54
C VAL A 178 4.94 -1.67 -3.67
N ASP A 179 5.11 -1.32 -2.39
CA ASP A 179 4.01 -1.12 -1.45
C ASP A 179 3.34 0.24 -1.69
N GLY A 180 2.14 0.21 -2.26
CA GLY A 180 1.29 1.37 -2.47
C GLY A 180 0.28 1.62 -1.35
N THR A 181 0.30 0.92 -0.22
CA THR A 181 -0.81 0.90 0.75
C THR A 181 -1.27 2.29 1.19
N SER A 182 -0.37 3.23 1.43
CA SER A 182 -0.74 4.60 1.78
C SER A 182 -0.62 5.62 0.63
N ALA A 183 -0.27 5.15 -0.56
CA ALA A 183 -0.16 5.96 -1.78
C ALA A 183 -1.31 5.70 -2.76
N ALA A 184 -1.76 4.44 -2.85
CA ALA A 184 -2.77 3.99 -3.79
C ALA A 184 -4.06 4.83 -3.72
N GLY A 185 -4.51 5.32 -4.86
CA GLY A 185 -5.69 6.18 -4.97
C GLY A 185 -5.46 7.66 -4.62
N ALA A 186 -4.27 8.06 -4.14
CA ALA A 186 -3.96 9.46 -3.80
C ALA A 186 -2.71 9.99 -4.51
N ILE A 187 -1.71 9.16 -4.74
CA ILE A 187 -0.46 9.56 -5.37
C ILE A 187 -0.40 8.91 -6.76
N PRO A 188 -0.20 9.71 -7.82
CA PRO A 188 -0.01 9.17 -9.17
C PRO A 188 1.19 8.21 -9.23
N VAL A 189 1.03 7.14 -9.98
CA VAL A 189 2.07 6.13 -10.20
C VAL A 189 2.00 5.61 -11.64
N ASP A 190 3.15 5.41 -12.24
CA ASP A 190 3.29 4.62 -13.46
C ASP A 190 3.56 3.17 -13.06
N VAL A 191 2.53 2.33 -13.10
CA VAL A 191 2.67 0.92 -12.70
C VAL A 191 3.52 0.11 -13.66
N SER A 192 3.80 0.61 -14.86
CA SER A 192 4.71 -0.04 -15.81
C SER A 192 6.16 -0.15 -15.31
N GLN A 193 6.50 0.64 -14.29
CA GLN A 193 7.79 0.60 -13.61
C GLN A 193 7.90 -0.54 -12.58
N THR A 194 6.83 -1.31 -12.38
CA THR A 194 6.74 -2.34 -11.33
C THR A 194 6.28 -3.66 -11.92
N ASP A 195 6.65 -4.77 -11.29
CA ASP A 195 6.09 -6.09 -11.58
C ASP A 195 4.92 -6.39 -10.63
N ALA A 196 4.92 -5.78 -9.43
CA ALA A 196 3.77 -5.74 -8.56
C ALA A 196 3.68 -4.40 -7.80
N TYR A 197 2.55 -3.71 -7.98
CA TYR A 197 2.14 -2.59 -7.16
C TYR A 197 0.98 -3.06 -6.27
N TYR A 198 1.27 -3.30 -5.00
CA TYR A 198 0.30 -3.90 -4.07
C TYR A 198 -0.12 -2.93 -2.98
N PHE A 199 -1.34 -3.09 -2.50
CA PHE A 199 -1.90 -2.24 -1.45
C PHE A 199 -3.13 -2.88 -0.80
N SER A 200 -3.50 -2.36 0.36
CA SER A 200 -4.78 -2.64 0.99
C SER A 200 -5.67 -1.38 0.98
N ALA A 201 -6.97 -1.58 0.78
CA ALA A 201 -7.88 -0.49 0.39
C ALA A 201 -8.36 0.43 1.52
N GLN A 202 -7.97 0.19 2.78
CA GLN A 202 -8.43 0.93 3.97
C GLN A 202 -7.86 2.34 4.11
N LYS A 203 -6.96 2.76 3.25
CA LYS A 203 -6.40 4.12 3.25
C LYS A 203 -7.20 5.02 2.32
N ASN A 204 -6.65 5.44 1.20
CA ASN A 204 -7.27 6.44 0.32
C ASN A 204 -8.48 5.94 -0.47
N LEU A 205 -8.65 4.63 -0.61
CA LEU A 205 -9.80 4.05 -1.33
C LEU A 205 -11.06 3.93 -0.44
N ALA A 206 -10.97 4.31 0.83
CA ALA A 206 -12.10 4.39 1.76
C ALA A 206 -12.92 3.08 1.88
N ALA A 207 -12.25 1.95 1.77
CA ALA A 207 -12.82 0.63 2.04
C ALA A 207 -12.47 0.17 3.46
N ASP A 208 -13.05 -0.93 3.91
CA ASP A 208 -12.58 -1.61 5.10
C ASP A 208 -11.26 -2.35 4.79
N GLY A 209 -10.51 -2.74 5.82
CA GLY A 209 -9.27 -3.49 5.66
C GLY A 209 -9.50 -4.96 5.38
N GLY A 210 -8.40 -5.69 5.12
CA GLY A 210 -8.42 -7.14 4.97
C GLY A 210 -8.37 -7.64 3.52
N MET A 211 -8.36 -6.72 2.55
CA MET A 211 -8.12 -7.03 1.14
C MET A 211 -6.98 -6.16 0.62
#